data_754fcdf64ba478ea2349bb877e69bdb6
#
_entry.id   754fcdf64ba478ea2349bb877e69bdb6
#
_cell.length_a   1.000
_cell.length_b   1.000
_cell.length_c   1.000
_cell.angle_alpha   90.00
_cell.angle_beta   90.00
_cell.angle_gamma   90.00
#
_symmetry.space_group_name_H-M   'P 1'
#
loop_
_entity.id
_entity.type
_entity.pdbx_description
1 polymer ?
#
loop_
_entity_poly.entity_id
_entity_poly.type
_entity_poly.pdbx_seq_one_letter_code
_entity_poly.pdbx_strand_id
1 'polypeptide(L)'
;MSTLHNAYPDKSLYFTEQWIGAPANFAGDIKWHMREVIIGSMRNWSKIALEWNLASSPKLEPHTPGGCSNCLGAITIDVNKVTLNPGYYIIAHAAKHIRPGSVRIESGYSGNPDDLPNVAFLTPDNKVVILVLNNIDTKQIFNININGTIFTSELAAGEVATYVL
;
A
#
# COMPACT_ATOMS: atom_id res chain seq x y z
N MET A 1 -2.36 -3.00 -15.90
CA MET A 1 -1.93 -1.59 -16.03
C MET A 1 -0.70 -1.46 -16.94
N SER A 2 0.35 -2.25 -16.79
CA SER A 2 1.55 -2.17 -17.66
C SER A 2 1.26 -2.32 -19.16
N THR A 3 0.34 -3.18 -19.57
CA THR A 3 -0.10 -3.30 -20.97
C THR A 3 -0.64 -1.97 -21.52
N LEU A 4 -1.46 -1.27 -20.72
CA LEU A 4 -1.98 0.06 -21.12
C LEU A 4 -0.89 1.11 -21.17
N HIS A 5 0.02 1.13 -20.19
CA HIS A 5 1.15 2.04 -20.21
C HIS A 5 2.03 1.84 -21.44
N ASN A 6 2.35 0.58 -21.77
CA ASN A 6 3.18 0.27 -22.94
C ASN A 6 2.52 0.67 -24.27
N ALA A 7 1.18 0.59 -24.34
CA ALA A 7 0.42 1.02 -25.53
C ALA A 7 0.26 2.55 -25.60
N TYR A 8 0.22 3.23 -24.45
CA TYR A 8 -0.04 4.67 -24.34
C TYR A 8 0.88 5.30 -23.28
N PRO A 9 2.20 5.39 -23.53
CA PRO A 9 3.18 5.80 -22.51
C PRO A 9 3.06 7.26 -22.08
N ASP A 10 2.41 8.10 -22.86
CA ASP A 10 2.10 9.50 -22.58
C ASP A 10 0.89 9.69 -21.64
N LYS A 11 0.11 8.64 -21.41
CA LYS A 11 -1.08 8.70 -20.55
C LYS A 11 -0.76 8.34 -19.12
N SER A 12 -1.37 9.07 -18.19
CA SER A 12 -1.31 8.76 -16.77
C SER A 12 -2.34 7.69 -16.41
N LEU A 13 -1.93 6.74 -15.58
CA LEU A 13 -2.80 5.69 -15.05
C LEU A 13 -3.13 5.97 -13.60
N TYR A 14 -4.36 5.69 -13.20
CA TYR A 14 -4.86 5.88 -11.85
C TYR A 14 -5.60 4.62 -11.42
N PHE A 15 -5.28 4.10 -10.24
CA PHE A 15 -6.05 3.05 -9.60
C PHE A 15 -7.09 3.71 -8.70
N THR A 16 -8.35 3.71 -9.14
CA THR A 16 -9.36 4.62 -8.61
C THR A 16 -10.23 4.05 -7.52
N GLU A 17 -10.25 2.73 -7.32
CA GLU A 17 -11.07 2.13 -6.27
C GLU A 17 -10.62 0.71 -5.90
N GLN A 18 -10.51 0.49 -4.60
CA GLN A 18 -10.56 -0.79 -3.91
C GLN A 18 -11.22 -0.57 -2.55
N TRP A 19 -11.73 -1.60 -1.92
CA TRP A 19 -12.43 -1.53 -0.65
C TRP A 19 -12.18 -2.75 0.23
N ILE A 20 -12.40 -2.59 1.54
CA ILE A 20 -12.31 -3.66 2.54
C ILE A 20 -13.71 -3.99 3.04
N GLY A 21 -14.06 -5.27 3.03
CA GLY A 21 -15.34 -5.77 3.53
C GLY A 21 -15.37 -5.89 5.04
N ALA A 22 -16.49 -5.57 5.65
CA ALA A 22 -16.76 -5.90 7.05
C ALA A 22 -17.36 -7.31 7.18
N PRO A 23 -16.95 -8.12 8.20
CA PRO A 23 -15.88 -7.83 9.14
C PRO A 23 -14.49 -7.93 8.50
N ALA A 24 -13.55 -7.03 8.88
CA ALA A 24 -12.21 -7.05 8.36
C ALA A 24 -11.40 -8.24 8.89
N ASN A 25 -10.56 -8.81 8.03
CA ASN A 25 -9.43 -9.65 8.44
C ASN A 25 -8.16 -8.79 8.46
N PHE A 26 -7.82 -8.21 9.62
CA PHE A 26 -6.78 -7.18 9.72
C PHE A 26 -5.47 -7.57 9.03
N ALA A 27 -4.91 -8.74 9.32
CA ALA A 27 -3.64 -9.18 8.74
C ALA A 27 -3.78 -9.52 7.25
N GLY A 28 -4.85 -10.24 6.88
CA GLY A 28 -5.11 -10.64 5.50
C GLY A 28 -5.38 -9.45 4.59
N ASP A 29 -6.17 -8.49 5.05
CA ASP A 29 -6.50 -7.28 4.28
C ASP A 29 -5.24 -6.42 4.07
N ILE A 30 -4.43 -6.18 5.12
CA ILE A 30 -3.17 -5.45 4.97
C ILE A 30 -2.25 -6.17 3.98
N LYS A 31 -2.04 -7.46 4.13
CA LYS A 31 -1.16 -8.25 3.24
C LYS A 31 -1.61 -8.15 1.79
N TRP A 32 -2.90 -8.38 1.53
CA TRP A 32 -3.43 -8.37 0.17
C TRP A 32 -3.41 -6.98 -0.47
N HIS A 33 -3.93 -5.96 0.24
CA HIS A 33 -4.00 -4.59 -0.29
C HIS A 33 -2.61 -3.98 -0.48
N MET A 34 -1.66 -4.25 0.42
CA MET A 34 -0.28 -3.79 0.23
C MET A 34 0.35 -4.43 -0.99
N ARG A 35 0.15 -5.75 -1.19
CA ARG A 35 0.71 -6.44 -2.36
C ARG A 35 0.08 -5.99 -3.67
N GLU A 36 -1.26 -6.05 -3.77
CA GLU A 36 -1.97 -5.88 -5.03
C GLU A 36 -2.27 -4.40 -5.34
N VAL A 37 -2.71 -3.64 -4.31
CA VAL A 37 -3.17 -2.28 -4.52
C VAL A 37 -2.02 -1.29 -4.42
N ILE A 38 -1.30 -1.22 -3.30
CA ILE A 38 -0.27 -0.20 -3.12
C ILE A 38 0.98 -0.54 -3.93
N ILE A 39 1.68 -1.62 -3.60
CA ILE A 39 2.92 -2.01 -4.30
C ILE A 39 2.60 -2.38 -5.76
N GLY A 40 1.58 -3.21 -5.97
CA GLY A 40 1.22 -3.71 -7.28
C GLY A 40 0.82 -2.60 -8.26
N SER A 41 -0.08 -1.70 -7.89
CA SER A 41 -0.49 -0.61 -8.79
C SER A 41 0.66 0.35 -9.09
N MET A 42 1.47 0.72 -8.07
CA MET A 42 2.61 1.63 -8.26
C MET A 42 3.69 1.02 -9.14
N ARG A 43 4.01 -0.27 -8.99
CA ARG A 43 4.92 -0.98 -9.91
C ARG A 43 4.38 -1.08 -11.33
N ASN A 44 3.07 -1.02 -11.49
CA ASN A 44 2.37 -1.07 -12.77
C ASN A 44 1.92 0.32 -13.27
N TRP A 45 2.70 1.36 -12.97
CA TRP A 45 2.59 2.72 -13.52
C TRP A 45 1.41 3.55 -13.01
N SER A 46 0.75 3.15 -11.93
CA SER A 46 -0.26 4.00 -11.32
C SER A 46 0.39 5.20 -10.63
N LYS A 47 -0.20 6.38 -10.82
CA LYS A 47 0.19 7.61 -10.12
C LYS A 47 -0.64 7.85 -8.85
N ILE A 48 -1.76 7.16 -8.71
CA ILE A 48 -2.68 7.27 -7.58
C ILE A 48 -3.21 5.89 -7.26
N ALA A 49 -3.37 5.57 -5.97
CA ALA A 49 -4.13 4.45 -5.49
C ALA A 49 -5.15 4.95 -4.47
N LEU A 50 -6.42 4.68 -4.70
CA LEU A 50 -7.53 5.07 -3.83
C LEU A 50 -8.18 3.84 -3.22
N GLU A 51 -8.46 3.93 -1.92
CA GLU A 51 -9.22 2.95 -1.16
C GLU A 51 -10.59 3.56 -0.79
N TRP A 52 -11.64 2.82 -0.95
CA TRP A 52 -12.97 3.19 -0.53
C TRP A 52 -13.21 2.65 0.88
N ASN A 53 -13.67 3.41 1.86
CA ASN A 53 -13.81 4.87 1.93
C ASN A 53 -13.06 5.40 3.16
N LEU A 54 -13.03 6.74 3.34
CA LEU A 54 -12.31 7.35 4.46
C LEU A 54 -12.91 6.98 5.83
N ALA A 55 -14.23 7.09 5.98
CA ALA A 55 -14.88 6.89 7.27
C ALA A 55 -16.29 6.32 7.13
N SER A 56 -16.68 5.48 8.07
CA SER A 56 -18.03 4.98 8.21
C SER A 56 -18.46 4.91 9.68
N SER A 57 -19.77 4.87 9.92
CA SER A 57 -20.33 4.55 11.23
C SER A 57 -20.17 3.06 11.55
N PRO A 58 -20.46 2.60 12.79
CA PRO A 58 -20.51 1.17 13.10
C PRO A 58 -21.53 0.38 12.26
N LYS A 59 -22.50 1.06 11.65
CA LYS A 59 -23.48 0.48 10.72
C LYS A 59 -23.01 0.49 9.26
N LEU A 60 -21.74 0.85 9.00
CA LEU A 60 -21.16 0.98 7.67
C LEU A 60 -21.81 2.06 6.80
N GLU A 61 -22.40 3.06 7.43
CA GLU A 61 -23.02 4.22 6.78
C GLU A 61 -22.04 5.41 6.73
N PRO A 62 -22.22 6.36 5.79
CA PRO A 62 -23.31 6.44 4.82
C PRO A 62 -23.06 5.62 3.55
N HIS A 63 -24.12 5.08 2.98
CA HIS A 63 -24.15 4.55 1.62
C HIS A 63 -25.47 4.89 0.92
N THR A 64 -25.43 4.98 -0.40
CA THR A 64 -26.65 5.20 -1.21
C THR A 64 -27.43 3.89 -1.39
N PRO A 65 -28.73 3.93 -1.69
CA PRO A 65 -29.49 2.76 -2.09
C PRO A 65 -28.81 2.06 -3.29
N GLY A 66 -28.55 0.75 -3.16
CA GLY A 66 -27.79 -0.04 -4.15
C GLY A 66 -26.27 0.14 -4.09
N GLY A 67 -25.74 1.00 -3.22
CA GLY A 67 -24.31 1.11 -2.95
C GLY A 67 -23.77 0.01 -2.03
N CYS A 68 -22.48 0.07 -1.73
CA CYS A 68 -21.82 -0.92 -0.89
C CYS A 68 -22.35 -0.87 0.56
N SER A 69 -23.06 -1.90 0.99
CA SER A 69 -23.63 -2.01 2.33
C SER A 69 -22.68 -2.64 3.36
N ASN A 70 -21.54 -3.19 2.92
CA ASN A 70 -20.54 -3.83 3.78
C ASN A 70 -19.12 -3.27 3.60
N CYS A 71 -18.96 -2.10 2.95
CA CYS A 71 -17.69 -1.43 2.83
C CYS A 71 -17.27 -0.79 4.16
N LEU A 72 -16.14 -1.24 4.68
CA LEU A 72 -15.56 -0.70 5.90
C LEU A 72 -14.72 0.54 5.58
N GLY A 73 -15.00 1.64 6.28
CA GLY A 73 -14.15 2.83 6.17
C GLY A 73 -12.73 2.61 6.72
N ALA A 74 -11.78 3.40 6.27
CA ALA A 74 -10.44 3.40 6.85
C ALA A 74 -10.48 3.70 8.36
N ILE A 75 -11.46 4.48 8.78
CA ILE A 75 -11.79 4.68 10.19
C ILE A 75 -13.27 4.42 10.43
N THR A 76 -13.61 3.94 11.63
CA THR A 76 -14.98 3.89 12.10
C THR A 76 -15.18 4.97 13.16
N ILE A 77 -16.22 5.82 12.98
CA ILE A 77 -16.58 6.87 13.91
C ILE A 77 -17.85 6.46 14.63
N ASP A 78 -17.75 6.28 15.96
CA ASP A 78 -18.87 5.98 16.84
C ASP A 78 -18.98 7.07 17.92
N VAL A 79 -19.84 8.03 17.66
CA VAL A 79 -20.04 9.24 18.49
C VAL A 79 -18.69 9.94 18.77
N ASN A 80 -18.06 9.63 19.90
CA ASN A 80 -16.77 10.22 20.33
C ASN A 80 -15.59 9.25 20.23
N LYS A 81 -15.80 8.05 19.68
CA LYS A 81 -14.75 7.04 19.52
C LYS A 81 -14.38 6.89 18.06
N VAL A 82 -13.08 6.96 17.78
CA VAL A 82 -12.51 6.65 16.46
C VAL A 82 -11.74 5.33 16.56
N THR A 83 -12.06 4.40 15.68
CA THR A 83 -11.34 3.13 15.54
C THR A 83 -10.63 3.13 14.19
N LEU A 84 -9.33 2.81 14.19
CA LEU A 84 -8.54 2.70 12.97
C LEU A 84 -8.68 1.28 12.42
N ASN A 85 -9.10 1.17 11.16
CA ASN A 85 -9.30 -0.08 10.44
C ASN A 85 -8.11 -0.39 9.52
N PRO A 86 -8.01 -1.59 8.91
CA PRO A 86 -6.88 -1.92 8.03
C PRO A 86 -6.61 -0.88 6.95
N GLY A 87 -7.64 -0.31 6.32
CA GLY A 87 -7.51 0.73 5.28
C GLY A 87 -6.72 1.95 5.72
N TYR A 88 -6.83 2.35 7.00
CA TYR A 88 -6.02 3.44 7.55
C TYR A 88 -4.52 3.11 7.47
N TYR A 89 -4.12 1.93 7.92
CA TYR A 89 -2.72 1.51 7.95
C TYR A 89 -2.16 1.28 6.54
N ILE A 90 -2.96 0.70 5.65
CA ILE A 90 -2.60 0.48 4.24
C ILE A 90 -2.21 1.81 3.58
N ILE A 91 -3.07 2.80 3.68
CA ILE A 91 -2.80 4.13 3.11
C ILE A 91 -1.67 4.84 3.85
N ALA A 92 -1.58 4.72 5.18
CA ALA A 92 -0.56 5.38 5.98
C ALA A 92 0.87 4.95 5.61
N HIS A 93 1.09 3.67 5.28
CA HIS A 93 2.41 3.19 4.83
C HIS A 93 2.97 3.99 3.65
N ALA A 94 2.12 4.37 2.69
CA ALA A 94 2.52 5.17 1.54
C ALA A 94 2.37 6.68 1.82
N ALA A 95 1.17 7.13 2.18
CA ALA A 95 0.80 8.55 2.21
C ALA A 95 1.60 9.39 3.22
N LYS A 96 2.11 8.78 4.29
CA LYS A 96 2.89 9.48 5.30
C LYS A 96 4.23 9.99 4.74
N HIS A 97 4.86 9.24 3.85
CA HIS A 97 6.24 9.49 3.42
C HIS A 97 6.36 9.77 1.91
N ILE A 98 5.49 9.19 1.09
CA ILE A 98 5.50 9.42 -0.37
C ILE A 98 4.62 10.63 -0.66
N ARG A 99 5.23 11.80 -0.67
CA ARG A 99 4.54 13.09 -0.86
C ARG A 99 4.42 13.45 -2.36
N PRO A 100 3.51 14.35 -2.72
CA PRO A 100 3.42 14.87 -4.09
C PRO A 100 4.78 15.32 -4.61
N GLY A 101 5.11 14.92 -5.85
CA GLY A 101 6.42 15.14 -6.46
C GLY A 101 7.41 13.99 -6.26
N SER A 102 7.09 12.98 -5.44
CA SER A 102 7.90 11.77 -5.35
C SER A 102 7.87 11.00 -6.67
N VAL A 103 9.00 10.45 -7.08
CA VAL A 103 9.16 9.68 -8.31
C VAL A 103 9.51 8.25 -7.98
N ARG A 104 8.76 7.29 -8.56
CA ARG A 104 9.11 5.88 -8.41
C ARG A 104 10.47 5.61 -9.06
N ILE A 105 11.35 4.99 -8.30
CA ILE A 105 12.66 4.52 -8.76
C ILE A 105 12.67 2.99 -8.90
N GLU A 106 13.66 2.45 -9.60
CA GLU A 106 13.79 1.01 -9.73
C GLU A 106 14.11 0.38 -8.37
N SER A 107 13.44 -0.73 -8.10
CA SER A 107 13.69 -1.55 -6.92
C SER A 107 13.40 -3.01 -7.25
N GLY A 108 14.10 -3.93 -6.59
CA GLY A 108 13.92 -5.36 -6.80
C GLY A 108 14.40 -6.15 -5.58
N TYR A 109 14.16 -7.45 -5.62
CA TYR A 109 14.69 -8.41 -4.68
C TYR A 109 15.49 -9.47 -5.45
N SER A 110 16.66 -9.85 -4.96
CA SER A 110 17.54 -10.82 -5.62
C SER A 110 17.05 -12.27 -5.52
N GLY A 111 16.15 -12.55 -4.58
CA GLY A 111 15.45 -13.82 -4.45
C GLY A 111 14.18 -13.86 -5.33
N ASN A 112 13.21 -14.69 -4.93
CA ASN A 112 11.91 -14.69 -5.59
C ASN A 112 11.17 -13.35 -5.32
N PRO A 113 10.85 -12.55 -6.35
CA PRO A 113 10.24 -11.23 -6.18
C PRO A 113 8.90 -11.27 -5.43
N ASP A 114 8.20 -12.41 -5.48
CA ASP A 114 6.92 -12.59 -4.80
C ASP A 114 7.06 -12.82 -3.29
N ASP A 115 8.25 -13.11 -2.79
CA ASP A 115 8.50 -13.32 -1.36
C ASP A 115 8.61 -11.99 -0.61
N LEU A 116 9.27 -10.99 -1.22
CA LEU A 116 9.46 -9.65 -0.69
C LEU A 116 9.04 -8.58 -1.73
N PRO A 117 7.75 -8.53 -2.13
CA PRO A 117 7.27 -7.49 -3.01
C PRO A 117 7.56 -6.11 -2.40
N ASN A 118 8.09 -5.21 -3.23
CA ASN A 118 8.53 -3.90 -2.79
C ASN A 118 8.34 -2.84 -3.87
N VAL A 119 8.35 -1.58 -3.46
CA VAL A 119 8.39 -0.43 -4.36
C VAL A 119 9.17 0.70 -3.71
N ALA A 120 9.98 1.41 -4.48
CA ALA A 120 10.81 2.50 -3.99
C ALA A 120 10.52 3.82 -4.69
N PHE A 121 10.69 4.91 -3.95
CA PHE A 121 10.47 6.28 -4.40
C PHE A 121 11.61 7.19 -3.96
N LEU A 122 11.97 8.11 -4.85
CA LEU A 122 12.79 9.27 -4.50
C LEU A 122 11.83 10.44 -4.23
N THR A 123 11.93 11.03 -3.04
CA THR A 123 11.09 12.16 -2.63
C THR A 123 11.70 13.50 -3.05
N PRO A 124 10.92 14.60 -3.08
CA PRO A 124 11.43 15.91 -3.42
C PRO A 124 12.53 16.43 -2.47
N ASP A 125 12.59 15.92 -1.22
CA ASP A 125 13.63 16.22 -0.25
C ASP A 125 14.80 15.21 -0.28
N ASN A 126 14.95 14.49 -1.41
CA ASN A 126 16.03 13.54 -1.71
C ASN A 126 16.14 12.35 -0.75
N LYS A 127 15.03 11.94 -0.12
CA LYS A 127 14.98 10.69 0.63
C LYS A 127 14.55 9.55 -0.26
N VAL A 128 15.04 8.35 0.03
CA VAL A 128 14.55 7.12 -0.55
C VAL A 128 13.53 6.50 0.39
N VAL A 129 12.30 6.35 -0.08
CA VAL A 129 11.21 5.69 0.65
C VAL A 129 10.96 4.33 0.01
N ILE A 130 11.04 3.25 0.80
CA ILE A 130 10.84 1.89 0.31
C ILE A 130 9.73 1.23 1.12
N LEU A 131 8.70 0.73 0.44
CA LEU A 131 7.69 -0.14 1.02
C LEU A 131 8.08 -1.58 0.74
N VAL A 132 8.07 -2.43 1.76
CA VAL A 132 8.37 -3.86 1.64
C VAL A 132 7.31 -4.64 2.39
N LEU A 133 6.81 -5.69 1.77
CA LEU A 133 5.93 -6.68 2.39
C LEU A 133 6.68 -8.02 2.47
N ASN A 134 6.69 -8.65 3.63
CA ASN A 134 7.03 -10.07 3.71
C ASN A 134 5.78 -10.90 3.35
N ASN A 135 5.77 -11.44 2.13
CA ASN A 135 4.60 -12.14 1.59
C ASN A 135 4.56 -13.64 1.91
N ILE A 136 5.58 -14.18 2.58
CA ILE A 136 5.62 -15.58 2.99
C ILE A 136 5.27 -15.76 4.47
N ASP A 137 5.10 -17.02 4.90
CA ASP A 137 4.61 -17.36 6.24
C ASP A 137 5.75 -17.60 7.26
N THR A 138 6.97 -17.12 6.93
CA THR A 138 8.13 -17.18 7.82
C THR A 138 8.82 -15.83 7.90
N LYS A 139 9.51 -15.57 9.02
CA LYS A 139 10.35 -14.39 9.16
C LYS A 139 11.41 -14.33 8.06
N GLN A 140 11.58 -13.15 7.47
CA GLN A 140 12.61 -12.86 6.48
C GLN A 140 13.63 -11.88 7.04
N ILE A 141 14.93 -12.19 6.84
CA ILE A 141 16.05 -11.26 7.05
C ILE A 141 16.59 -10.92 5.68
N PHE A 142 16.71 -9.64 5.38
CA PHE A 142 17.16 -9.16 4.08
C PHE A 142 17.99 -7.90 4.19
N ASN A 143 18.74 -7.61 3.12
CA ASN A 143 19.53 -6.40 3.02
C ASN A 143 18.86 -5.41 2.06
N ILE A 144 18.83 -4.14 2.47
CA ILE A 144 18.50 -3.00 1.61
C ILE A 144 19.84 -2.40 1.17
N ASN A 145 20.10 -2.40 -0.13
CA ASN A 145 21.29 -1.80 -0.71
C ASN A 145 20.91 -0.53 -1.48
N ILE A 146 21.47 0.60 -1.07
CA ILE A 146 21.29 1.89 -1.76
C ILE A 146 22.69 2.41 -2.11
N ASN A 147 23.01 2.38 -3.41
CA ASN A 147 24.28 2.88 -3.92
C ASN A 147 25.52 2.32 -3.18
N GLY A 148 25.48 1.03 -2.80
CA GLY A 148 26.57 0.36 -2.09
C GLY A 148 26.49 0.45 -0.56
N THR A 149 25.62 1.29 0.00
CA THR A 149 25.34 1.29 1.44
C THR A 149 24.31 0.22 1.77
N ILE A 150 24.64 -0.65 2.71
CA ILE A 150 23.82 -1.82 3.05
C ILE A 150 23.24 -1.66 4.45
N PHE A 151 21.93 -1.85 4.56
CA PHE A 151 21.19 -1.92 5.81
C PHE A 151 20.54 -3.29 5.93
N THR A 152 20.74 -3.97 7.06
CA THR A 152 20.06 -5.25 7.33
C THR A 152 18.76 -4.97 8.08
N SER A 153 17.69 -5.64 7.66
CA SER A 153 16.39 -5.57 8.30
C SER A 153 15.74 -6.95 8.37
N GLU A 154 14.70 -7.06 9.18
CA GLU A 154 13.88 -8.26 9.28
C GLU A 154 12.40 -7.90 9.31
N LEU A 155 11.57 -8.79 8.79
CA LEU A 155 10.11 -8.71 8.82
C LEU A 155 9.54 -10.06 9.26
N ALA A 156 8.60 -10.04 10.20
CA ALA A 156 7.82 -11.22 10.54
C ALA A 156 6.94 -11.67 9.34
N ALA A 157 6.35 -12.85 9.43
CA ALA A 157 5.43 -13.35 8.41
C ALA A 157 4.26 -12.37 8.18
N GLY A 158 4.02 -11.97 6.95
CA GLY A 158 2.96 -11.04 6.56
C GLY A 158 3.17 -9.59 6.99
N GLU A 159 4.30 -9.24 7.57
CA GLU A 159 4.61 -7.89 8.05
C GLU A 159 4.94 -6.96 6.89
N VAL A 160 4.52 -5.70 7.03
CA VAL A 160 4.82 -4.59 6.12
C VAL A 160 5.67 -3.55 6.83
N ALA A 161 6.69 -3.04 6.15
CA ALA A 161 7.48 -1.91 6.63
C ALA A 161 7.63 -0.82 5.57
N THR A 162 7.77 0.41 6.05
CA THR A 162 8.18 1.57 5.25
C THR A 162 9.51 2.08 5.78
N TYR A 163 10.53 2.01 4.94
CA TYR A 163 11.87 2.54 5.22
C TYR A 163 12.01 3.92 4.63
N VAL A 164 12.61 4.84 5.39
CA VAL A 164 12.93 6.22 4.96
C VAL A 164 14.41 6.44 5.19
N LEU A 165 15.16 6.57 4.12
CA LEU A 165 16.62 6.58 4.08
C LEU A 165 17.15 7.80 3.34
#